data_48ad8f1c0f3a5dfe6110d637dd370499
#
_entry.id   48ad8f1c0f3a5dfe6110d637dd370499
#
_cell.length_a   1.000
_cell.length_b   1.000
_cell.length_c   1.000
_cell.angle_alpha   90.00
_cell.angle_beta   90.00
_cell.angle_gamma   90.00
#
_symmetry.space_group_name_H-M   'P 1'
#
loop_
_entity.id
_entity.type
_entity.pdbx_description
1 polymer ?
#
loop_
_entity_poly.entity_id
_entity_poly.type
_entity_poly.pdbx_seq_one_letter_code
_entity_poly.pdbx_strand_id
1 'polypeptide(L)'
;LNHNMDNGTVVSFSLPNRALDLTRVIDPHPFTPSGDALKERCEEIFHIQVAGLAKRVLHAHAQTAVVGISGGLDSTLALLVTVMTFDALKIPRDKIIGITMPGFGTTDRTYTNACDLIRSLGVTLREISIKEACVQHFKDIDHDIHVHDVTYENSQARERTPVSYTHLTL
;
A
#
# COMPACT_ATOMS: atom_id res chain seq x y z
N LEU A 1 -30.49 -12.50 18.73
CA LEU A 1 -30.95 -13.91 18.77
C LEU A 1 -30.41 -14.54 20.05
N ASN A 2 -31.22 -14.51 21.12
CA ASN A 2 -30.96 -15.26 22.35
C ASN A 2 -31.21 -16.74 22.07
N HIS A 3 -30.15 -17.50 21.88
CA HIS A 3 -30.22 -18.94 21.99
C HIS A 3 -30.16 -19.31 23.47
N ASN A 4 -31.30 -19.77 24.00
CA ASN A 4 -31.35 -20.45 25.30
C ASN A 4 -30.44 -21.71 25.21
N MET A 5 -29.28 -21.63 25.86
CA MET A 5 -28.31 -22.72 26.01
C MET A 5 -28.61 -23.58 27.29
N ASP A 6 -29.87 -23.67 27.73
CA ASP A 6 -30.22 -24.21 29.05
C ASP A 6 -30.25 -25.76 29.15
N ASN A 7 -29.87 -26.50 28.09
CA ASN A 7 -29.89 -27.98 28.11
C ASN A 7 -28.53 -28.65 27.79
N GLY A 8 -27.44 -27.94 27.97
CA GLY A 8 -26.10 -28.51 27.77
C GLY A 8 -25.52 -29.09 29.08
N THR A 9 -24.91 -30.29 28.99
CA THR A 9 -24.12 -30.83 30.10
C THR A 9 -22.80 -30.08 30.17
N VAL A 10 -22.54 -29.36 31.26
CA VAL A 10 -21.28 -28.68 31.51
C VAL A 10 -20.28 -29.68 32.09
N VAL A 11 -19.20 -29.97 31.36
CA VAL A 11 -18.08 -30.75 31.82
C VAL A 11 -16.92 -29.82 32.13
N SER A 12 -16.61 -29.68 33.42
CA SER A 12 -15.43 -28.87 33.83
C SER A 12 -14.20 -29.75 33.80
N PHE A 13 -13.13 -29.23 33.20
CA PHE A 13 -11.82 -29.87 33.20
C PHE A 13 -10.72 -28.82 33.41
N SER A 14 -9.61 -29.25 33.94
CA SER A 14 -8.41 -28.42 34.05
C SER A 14 -7.22 -29.13 33.37
N LEU A 15 -6.47 -28.40 32.58
CA LEU A 15 -5.23 -28.88 32.03
C LEU A 15 -4.05 -28.30 32.83
N PRO A 16 -3.05 -29.13 33.21
CA PRO A 16 -1.84 -28.60 33.81
C PRO A 16 -1.11 -27.69 32.84
N ASN A 17 -0.68 -26.53 33.35
CA ASN A 17 0.15 -25.63 32.57
C ASN A 17 1.57 -26.23 32.48
N ARG A 18 1.94 -26.76 31.33
CA ARG A 18 3.29 -27.25 31.04
C ARG A 18 3.77 -26.71 29.71
N ALA A 19 5.08 -26.43 29.63
CA ALA A 19 5.71 -26.12 28.38
C ALA A 19 5.55 -27.32 27.42
N LEU A 20 5.09 -27.04 26.21
CA LEU A 20 4.95 -28.04 25.14
C LEU A 20 6.10 -27.84 24.17
N ASP A 21 6.90 -28.88 23.98
CA ASP A 21 7.88 -28.92 22.91
C ASP A 21 7.17 -29.31 21.61
N LEU A 22 7.29 -28.45 20.60
CA LEU A 22 6.74 -28.73 19.28
C LEU A 22 7.59 -29.82 18.62
N THR A 23 6.99 -30.97 18.34
CA THR A 23 7.66 -32.10 17.72
C THR A 23 7.76 -32.05 16.21
N ARG A 24 7.06 -31.09 15.60
CA ARG A 24 7.12 -30.82 14.16
C ARG A 24 7.76 -29.47 13.86
N VAL A 25 8.48 -29.41 12.76
CA VAL A 25 9.00 -28.14 12.24
C VAL A 25 7.83 -27.35 11.69
N ILE A 26 7.65 -26.13 12.20
CA ILE A 26 6.70 -25.16 11.67
C ILE A 26 7.51 -24.10 10.93
N ASP A 27 7.23 -23.95 9.63
CA ASP A 27 7.86 -22.89 8.85
C ASP A 27 7.43 -21.54 9.41
N PRO A 28 8.36 -20.66 9.84
CA PRO A 28 8.03 -19.33 10.35
C PRO A 28 7.47 -18.40 9.25
N HIS A 29 7.66 -18.75 7.98
CA HIS A 29 7.25 -17.97 6.83
C HIS A 29 6.48 -18.80 5.78
N PRO A 30 5.35 -19.45 6.14
CA PRO A 30 4.69 -20.44 5.28
C PRO A 30 4.12 -19.85 3.98
N PHE A 31 3.94 -18.53 3.92
CA PHE A 31 3.42 -17.82 2.76
C PHE A 31 4.50 -17.09 1.94
N THR A 32 5.76 -17.13 2.39
CA THR A 32 6.86 -16.50 1.67
C THR A 32 7.52 -17.52 0.75
N PRO A 33 7.54 -17.29 -0.57
CA PRO A 33 8.23 -18.18 -1.49
C PRO A 33 9.72 -18.32 -1.12
N SER A 34 10.24 -19.53 -1.19
CA SER A 34 11.65 -19.83 -0.83
C SER A 34 12.22 -20.96 -1.68
N GLY A 35 13.54 -21.14 -1.63
CA GLY A 35 14.24 -22.21 -2.35
C GLY A 35 14.23 -22.03 -3.87
N ASP A 36 14.36 -23.14 -4.60
CA ASP A 36 14.52 -23.15 -6.06
C ASP A 36 13.28 -22.61 -6.81
N ALA A 37 12.10 -22.71 -6.20
CA ALA A 37 10.85 -22.20 -6.75
C ALA A 37 10.60 -20.71 -6.50
N LEU A 38 11.49 -19.99 -5.81
CA LEU A 38 11.30 -18.59 -5.42
C LEU A 38 10.99 -17.70 -6.64
N LYS A 39 11.80 -17.80 -7.68
CA LYS A 39 11.64 -16.96 -8.89
C LYS A 39 10.30 -17.21 -9.57
N GLU A 40 9.99 -18.46 -9.84
CA GLU A 40 8.73 -18.85 -10.49
C GLU A 40 7.51 -18.40 -9.70
N ARG A 41 7.53 -18.59 -8.39
CA ARG A 41 6.45 -18.15 -7.49
C ARG A 41 6.29 -16.64 -7.45
N CYS A 42 7.39 -15.90 -7.41
CA CYS A 42 7.33 -14.43 -7.43
C CYS A 42 6.80 -13.91 -8.76
N GLU A 43 7.21 -14.51 -9.88
CA GLU A 43 6.68 -14.17 -11.21
C GLU A 43 5.18 -14.47 -11.30
N GLU A 44 4.73 -15.62 -10.81
CA GLU A 44 3.31 -16.00 -10.76
C GLU A 44 2.50 -14.98 -9.96
N ILE A 45 2.93 -14.65 -8.73
CA ILE A 45 2.26 -13.67 -7.86
C ILE A 45 2.18 -12.30 -8.56
N PHE A 46 3.25 -11.89 -9.22
CA PHE A 46 3.29 -10.63 -9.95
C PHE A 46 2.30 -10.63 -11.13
N HIS A 47 2.28 -11.68 -11.92
CA HIS A 47 1.35 -11.81 -13.05
C HIS A 47 -0.11 -11.87 -12.61
N ILE A 48 -0.43 -12.49 -11.48
CA ILE A 48 -1.79 -12.49 -10.89
C ILE A 48 -2.24 -11.05 -10.60
N GLN A 49 -1.36 -10.22 -10.01
CA GLN A 49 -1.66 -8.82 -9.73
C GLN A 49 -1.88 -8.01 -11.03
N VAL A 50 -1.00 -8.20 -12.01
CA VAL A 50 -1.12 -7.57 -13.33
C VAL A 50 -2.42 -7.94 -14.02
N ALA A 51 -2.80 -9.22 -14.04
CA ALA A 51 -4.05 -9.68 -14.64
C ALA A 51 -5.28 -9.12 -13.92
N GLY A 52 -5.24 -9.07 -12.58
CA GLY A 52 -6.30 -8.49 -11.77
C GLY A 52 -6.50 -6.99 -12.07
N LEU A 53 -5.40 -6.23 -12.12
CA LEU A 53 -5.47 -4.80 -12.43
C LEU A 53 -5.91 -4.55 -13.87
N ALA A 54 -5.40 -5.33 -14.84
CA ALA A 54 -5.81 -5.24 -16.25
C ALA A 54 -7.32 -5.41 -16.40
N LYS A 55 -7.90 -6.40 -15.72
CA LYS A 55 -9.34 -6.62 -15.73
C LYS A 55 -10.11 -5.42 -15.19
N ARG A 56 -9.60 -4.76 -14.14
CA ARG A 56 -10.22 -3.55 -13.58
C ARG A 56 -10.12 -2.34 -14.50
N VAL A 57 -8.94 -2.10 -15.07
CA VAL A 57 -8.72 -1.02 -16.04
C VAL A 57 -9.68 -1.14 -17.23
N LEU A 58 -9.79 -2.34 -17.80
CA LEU A 58 -10.70 -2.60 -18.93
C LEU A 58 -12.17 -2.42 -18.53
N HIS A 59 -12.58 -2.94 -17.36
CA HIS A 59 -13.95 -2.85 -16.90
C HIS A 59 -14.38 -1.41 -16.60
N ALA A 60 -13.47 -0.62 -16.02
CA ALA A 60 -13.72 0.79 -15.70
C ALA A 60 -13.55 1.72 -16.92
N HIS A 61 -13.11 1.20 -18.07
CA HIS A 61 -12.73 2.00 -19.24
C HIS A 61 -11.71 3.10 -18.90
N ALA A 62 -10.83 2.83 -17.93
CA ALA A 62 -9.86 3.80 -17.45
C ALA A 62 -8.78 4.08 -18.53
N GLN A 63 -8.53 5.35 -18.76
CA GLN A 63 -7.51 5.81 -19.72
C GLN A 63 -6.20 6.19 -19.04
N THR A 64 -6.23 6.40 -17.74
CA THR A 64 -5.10 6.83 -16.91
C THR A 64 -5.08 6.04 -15.61
N ALA A 65 -3.90 5.98 -14.98
CA ALA A 65 -3.76 5.50 -13.61
C ALA A 65 -2.98 6.51 -12.78
N VAL A 66 -3.34 6.65 -11.52
CA VAL A 66 -2.65 7.53 -10.57
C VAL A 66 -2.10 6.69 -9.43
N VAL A 67 -0.82 6.83 -9.14
CA VAL A 67 -0.13 6.07 -8.08
C VAL A 67 0.67 7.03 -7.20
N GLY A 68 0.37 7.05 -5.91
CA GLY A 68 1.18 7.79 -4.92
C GLY A 68 2.46 7.02 -4.62
N ILE A 69 3.62 7.64 -4.84
CA ILE A 69 4.93 7.02 -4.67
C ILE A 69 5.64 7.64 -3.47
N SER A 70 5.77 6.85 -2.41
CA SER A 70 6.46 7.25 -1.18
C SER A 70 7.97 6.96 -1.19
N GLY A 71 8.44 6.14 -2.14
CA GLY A 71 9.79 5.60 -2.15
C GLY A 71 9.96 4.31 -1.32
N GLY A 72 8.87 3.79 -0.75
CA GLY A 72 8.82 2.50 -0.04
C GLY A 72 8.50 1.32 -0.98
N LEU A 73 8.67 0.09 -0.48
CA LEU A 73 8.48 -1.13 -1.26
C LEU A 73 7.06 -1.29 -1.82
N ASP A 74 6.04 -0.98 -1.03
CA ASP A 74 4.64 -1.19 -1.42
C ASP A 74 4.27 -0.29 -2.62
N SER A 75 4.62 0.99 -2.55
CA SER A 75 4.37 1.93 -3.65
C SER A 75 5.21 1.61 -4.89
N THR A 76 6.43 1.10 -4.71
CA THR A 76 7.29 0.61 -5.79
C THR A 76 6.64 -0.58 -6.49
N LEU A 77 6.18 -1.59 -5.74
CA LEU A 77 5.49 -2.76 -6.30
C LEU A 77 4.21 -2.33 -7.02
N ALA A 78 3.40 -1.46 -6.42
CA ALA A 78 2.19 -0.94 -7.05
C ALA A 78 2.47 -0.25 -8.40
N LEU A 79 3.54 0.55 -8.47
CA LEU A 79 3.95 1.19 -9.71
C LEU A 79 4.40 0.18 -10.77
N LEU A 80 5.21 -0.81 -10.39
CA LEU A 80 5.67 -1.86 -11.32
C LEU A 80 4.50 -2.69 -11.86
N VAL A 81 3.56 -3.09 -11.02
CA VAL A 81 2.33 -3.79 -11.44
C VAL A 81 1.52 -2.92 -12.41
N THR A 82 1.41 -1.61 -12.14
CA THR A 82 0.68 -0.68 -13.01
C THR A 82 1.36 -0.54 -14.37
N VAL A 83 2.68 -0.37 -14.40
CA VAL A 83 3.46 -0.28 -15.64
C VAL A 83 3.30 -1.53 -16.49
N MET A 84 3.48 -2.72 -15.89
CA MET A 84 3.31 -3.99 -16.61
C MET A 84 1.87 -4.20 -17.10
N THR A 85 0.90 -3.70 -16.36
CA THR A 85 -0.51 -3.73 -16.78
C THR A 85 -0.74 -2.87 -18.01
N PHE A 86 -0.22 -1.63 -18.02
CA PHE A 86 -0.38 -0.71 -19.15
C PHE A 86 0.36 -1.23 -20.40
N ASP A 87 1.56 -1.79 -20.22
CA ASP A 87 2.29 -2.45 -21.31
C ASP A 87 1.49 -3.62 -21.91
N ALA A 88 0.92 -4.48 -21.05
CA ALA A 88 0.09 -5.62 -21.50
C ALA A 88 -1.17 -5.17 -22.25
N LEU A 89 -1.77 -4.07 -21.83
CA LEU A 89 -2.94 -3.46 -22.48
C LEU A 89 -2.59 -2.55 -23.66
N LYS A 90 -1.29 -2.36 -23.94
CA LYS A 90 -0.78 -1.44 -24.98
C LYS A 90 -1.21 0.02 -24.77
N ILE A 91 -1.37 0.41 -23.52
CA ILE A 91 -1.61 1.80 -23.12
C ILE A 91 -0.27 2.47 -22.86
N PRO A 92 0.01 3.66 -23.40
CA PRO A 92 1.27 4.36 -23.20
C PRO A 92 1.56 4.62 -21.71
N ARG A 93 2.82 4.46 -21.28
CA ARG A 93 3.24 4.66 -19.88
C ARG A 93 3.12 6.10 -19.38
N ASP A 94 3.10 7.08 -20.28
CA ASP A 94 2.85 8.50 -19.97
C ASP A 94 1.43 8.76 -19.43
N LYS A 95 0.52 7.79 -19.64
CA LYS A 95 -0.83 7.79 -19.03
C LYS A 95 -0.84 7.32 -17.57
N ILE A 96 0.29 6.85 -17.05
CA ILE A 96 0.46 6.59 -15.63
C ILE A 96 1.03 7.86 -14.99
N ILE A 97 0.38 8.34 -13.95
CA ILE A 97 0.80 9.52 -13.20
C ILE A 97 1.33 9.06 -11.84
N GLY A 98 2.65 9.11 -11.66
CA GLY A 98 3.33 8.89 -10.39
C GLY A 98 3.38 10.19 -9.60
N ILE A 99 2.73 10.24 -8.43
CA ILE A 99 2.70 11.44 -7.59
C ILE A 99 3.60 11.24 -6.39
N THR A 100 4.56 12.15 -6.18
CA THR A 100 5.28 12.30 -4.92
C THR A 100 4.65 13.42 -4.11
N MET A 101 4.44 13.16 -2.83
CA MET A 101 3.78 14.09 -1.90
C MET A 101 4.67 14.36 -0.69
N PRO A 102 5.75 15.17 -0.85
CA PRO A 102 6.64 15.45 0.25
C PRO A 102 5.92 16.17 1.40
N GLY A 103 6.01 15.58 2.59
CA GLY A 103 5.54 16.12 3.86
C GLY A 103 6.71 16.51 4.77
N PHE A 104 6.45 16.61 6.08
CA PHE A 104 7.46 16.99 7.05
C PHE A 104 8.48 15.87 7.36
N GLY A 105 8.05 14.59 7.28
CA GLY A 105 8.90 13.42 7.53
C GLY A 105 9.55 12.81 6.28
N THR A 106 9.42 13.45 5.12
CA THR A 106 10.01 12.91 3.88
C THR A 106 11.53 13.14 3.89
N THR A 107 12.31 12.05 3.77
CA THR A 107 13.76 12.14 3.67
C THR A 107 14.19 12.34 2.21
N ASP A 108 15.31 13.03 2.00
CA ASP A 108 15.85 13.28 0.65
C ASP A 108 16.09 11.97 -0.12
N ARG A 109 16.53 10.91 0.56
CA ARG A 109 16.78 9.62 -0.04
C ARG A 109 15.49 8.97 -0.59
N THR A 110 14.43 8.93 0.20
CA THR A 110 13.15 8.33 -0.23
C THR A 110 12.51 9.13 -1.35
N TYR A 111 12.61 10.45 -1.28
CA TYR A 111 12.14 11.35 -2.32
C TYR A 111 12.90 11.13 -3.64
N THR A 112 14.23 11.13 -3.60
CA THR A 112 15.07 10.93 -4.79
C THR A 112 14.78 9.56 -5.43
N ASN A 113 14.73 8.49 -4.62
CA ASN A 113 14.41 7.15 -5.11
C ASN A 113 13.04 7.10 -5.80
N ALA A 114 12.03 7.77 -5.27
CA ALA A 114 10.70 7.84 -5.88
C ALA A 114 10.74 8.53 -7.24
N CYS A 115 11.39 9.69 -7.31
CA CYS A 115 11.52 10.46 -8.56
C CYS A 115 12.29 9.70 -9.64
N ASP A 116 13.41 9.07 -9.26
CA ASP A 116 14.26 8.32 -10.20
C ASP A 116 13.55 7.07 -10.71
N LEU A 117 12.82 6.37 -9.85
CA LEU A 117 12.00 5.23 -10.26
C LEU A 117 10.93 5.64 -11.27
N ILE A 118 10.17 6.69 -10.99
CA ILE A 118 9.12 7.18 -11.89
C ILE A 118 9.69 7.53 -13.26
N ARG A 119 10.79 8.29 -13.28
CA ARG A 119 11.46 8.70 -14.53
C ARG A 119 12.03 7.51 -15.31
N SER A 120 12.70 6.58 -14.62
CA SER A 120 13.31 5.40 -15.26
C SER A 120 12.29 4.49 -15.95
N LEU A 121 11.06 4.47 -15.44
CA LEU A 121 9.96 3.69 -16.00
C LEU A 121 9.21 4.41 -17.13
N GLY A 122 9.53 5.67 -17.43
CA GLY A 122 8.83 6.47 -18.43
C GLY A 122 7.41 6.89 -18.02
N VAL A 123 7.19 6.99 -16.72
CA VAL A 123 5.91 7.39 -16.11
C VAL A 123 5.90 8.91 -15.91
N THR A 124 4.74 9.53 -16.02
CA THR A 124 4.59 10.98 -15.78
C THR A 124 4.76 11.31 -14.30
N LEU A 125 5.79 12.09 -13.97
CA LEU A 125 6.05 12.53 -12.61
C LEU A 125 5.23 13.79 -12.27
N ARG A 126 4.52 13.76 -11.14
CA ARG A 126 3.93 14.93 -10.50
C ARG A 126 4.45 15.05 -9.08
N GLU A 127 4.85 16.24 -8.69
CA GLU A 127 5.25 16.56 -7.32
C GLU A 127 4.25 17.54 -6.72
N ILE A 128 3.66 17.19 -5.58
CA ILE A 128 2.67 18.00 -4.88
C ILE A 128 3.01 18.01 -3.40
N SER A 129 3.56 19.12 -2.91
CA SER A 129 3.83 19.28 -1.48
C SER A 129 2.52 19.36 -0.70
N ILE A 130 2.42 18.55 0.36
CA ILE A 130 1.26 18.59 1.28
C ILE A 130 1.51 19.50 2.50
N LYS A 131 2.68 20.10 2.62
CA LYS A 131 3.11 20.84 3.83
C LYS A 131 2.17 21.98 4.18
N GLU A 132 1.82 22.82 3.20
CA GLU A 132 0.94 23.97 3.42
C GLU A 132 -0.47 23.56 3.83
N ALA A 133 -1.04 22.52 3.18
CA ALA A 133 -2.33 21.97 3.53
C ALA A 133 -2.35 21.39 4.95
N CYS A 134 -1.29 20.66 5.35
CA CYS A 134 -1.14 20.19 6.72
C CYS A 134 -1.04 21.34 7.72
N VAL A 135 -0.29 22.41 7.43
CA VAL A 135 -0.19 23.60 8.30
C VAL A 135 -1.56 24.25 8.48
N GLN A 136 -2.33 24.37 7.39
CA GLN A 136 -3.67 24.94 7.49
C GLN A 136 -4.58 24.03 8.32
N HIS A 137 -4.51 22.71 8.09
CA HIS A 137 -5.31 21.74 8.86
C HIS A 137 -4.97 21.77 10.36
N PHE A 138 -3.70 21.87 10.74
CA PHE A 138 -3.30 22.02 12.14
C PHE A 138 -3.89 23.27 12.79
N LYS A 139 -3.91 24.40 12.08
CA LYS A 139 -4.56 25.61 12.55
C LYS A 139 -6.08 25.45 12.75
N ASP A 140 -6.74 24.76 11.83
CA ASP A 140 -8.18 24.55 11.88
C ASP A 140 -8.64 23.68 13.06
N ILE A 141 -7.75 22.81 13.57
CA ILE A 141 -8.00 21.90 14.69
C ILE A 141 -7.27 22.32 15.99
N ASP A 142 -6.67 23.51 16.03
CA ASP A 142 -5.90 24.01 17.18
C ASP A 142 -4.77 23.06 17.63
N HIS A 143 -4.12 22.38 16.68
CA HIS A 143 -3.00 21.47 16.94
C HIS A 143 -1.65 22.20 16.75
N ASP A 144 -0.76 22.04 17.75
CA ASP A 144 0.61 22.59 17.66
C ASP A 144 1.47 21.74 16.70
N ILE A 145 2.00 22.36 15.65
CA ILE A 145 2.86 21.72 14.65
C ILE A 145 4.14 21.08 15.24
N HIS A 146 4.57 21.53 16.43
CA HIS A 146 5.76 21.00 17.11
C HIS A 146 5.44 19.73 17.92
N VAL A 147 4.18 19.36 18.10
CA VAL A 147 3.75 18.15 18.77
C VAL A 147 3.59 17.02 17.75
N HIS A 148 4.57 16.11 17.72
CA HIS A 148 4.60 14.98 16.77
C HIS A 148 3.89 13.76 17.37
N ASP A 149 2.59 13.80 17.41
CA ASP A 149 1.71 12.76 17.90
C ASP A 149 0.91 12.07 16.76
N VAL A 150 -0.06 11.26 17.13
CA VAL A 150 -0.95 10.57 16.18
C VAL A 150 -1.74 11.56 15.31
N THR A 151 -2.12 12.73 15.85
CA THR A 151 -2.83 13.77 15.11
C THR A 151 -1.95 14.35 14.01
N TYR A 152 -0.67 14.60 14.33
CA TYR A 152 0.33 15.06 13.37
C TYR A 152 0.51 14.09 12.20
N GLU A 153 0.64 12.78 12.49
CA GLU A 153 0.80 11.76 11.45
C GLU A 153 -0.48 11.57 10.62
N ASN A 154 -1.65 11.52 11.27
CA ASN A 154 -2.94 11.35 10.59
C ASN A 154 -3.29 12.52 9.68
N SER A 155 -2.94 13.74 10.05
CA SER A 155 -3.13 14.93 9.21
C SER A 155 -2.37 14.81 7.90
N GLN A 156 -1.09 14.39 7.95
CA GLN A 156 -0.30 14.15 6.75
C GLN A 156 -0.84 12.99 5.89
N ALA A 157 -1.28 11.90 6.52
CA ALA A 157 -1.88 10.77 5.82
C ALA A 157 -3.17 11.17 5.09
N ARG A 158 -4.00 11.98 5.75
CA ARG A 158 -5.24 12.51 5.17
C ARG A 158 -4.97 13.40 3.97
N GLU A 159 -4.03 14.33 4.06
CA GLU A 159 -3.73 15.26 2.97
C GLU A 159 -3.19 14.56 1.71
N ARG A 160 -2.57 13.39 1.84
CA ARG A 160 -2.21 12.56 0.69
C ARG A 160 -3.42 11.97 -0.05
N THR A 161 -4.50 11.70 0.67
CA THR A 161 -5.71 11.09 0.09
C THR A 161 -6.44 12.04 -0.88
N PRO A 162 -6.78 13.30 -0.52
CA PRO A 162 -7.40 14.23 -1.45
C PRO A 162 -6.60 14.43 -2.73
N VAL A 163 -5.27 14.58 -2.62
CA VAL A 163 -4.38 14.74 -3.78
C VAL A 163 -4.51 13.57 -4.74
N SER A 164 -4.41 12.34 -4.25
CA SER A 164 -4.52 11.15 -5.10
C SER A 164 -5.92 11.01 -5.71
N TYR A 165 -6.96 11.26 -4.92
CA TYR A 165 -8.35 11.10 -5.35
C TYR A 165 -8.75 12.10 -6.44
N THR A 166 -8.38 13.36 -6.30
CA THR A 166 -8.75 14.41 -7.28
C THR A 166 -8.04 14.24 -8.63
N HIS A 167 -6.87 13.59 -8.67
CA HIS A 167 -6.17 13.31 -9.93
C HIS A 167 -6.79 12.16 -10.74
N LEU A 168 -7.69 11.37 -10.17
CA LEU A 168 -8.41 10.31 -10.89
C LEU A 168 -9.42 10.84 -11.91
N THR A 169 -9.75 12.11 -11.86
CA THR A 169 -10.75 12.74 -12.73
C THR A 169 -10.15 13.58 -13.87
N LEU A 170 -8.82 13.55 -14.00
CA LEU A 170 -8.07 14.16 -15.09
C LEU A 170 -7.71 13.10 -16.13
#